data_28cd2e6a224dda72d7a0f1f1211ee447
#
_entry.id   28cd2e6a224dda72d7a0f1f1211ee447
#
_cell.length_a   1.000
_cell.length_b   1.000
_cell.length_c   1.000
_cell.angle_alpha   90.00
_cell.angle_beta   90.00
_cell.angle_gamma   90.00
#
_symmetry.space_group_name_H-M   'P 1'
#
loop_
_entity.id
_entity.type
_entity.pdbx_description
1 polymer ?
#
loop_
_entity_poly.entity_id
_entity_poly.type
_entity_poly.pdbx_seq_one_letter_code
_entity_poly.pdbx_strand_id
1 'polypeptide(L)'
;SGINGEDKITGGSLKFMSNTVNVPKEMDKKAQELAEQGKTPLLFAKNDKLLGIIVVADVIKEESGQAVKELHDMGVRVVMLTGDNERTAKAIGRQAGVDEVIAGVLPDGKEAVIRKLKESGKVAMVGDGINDAPALTRADIGIAIGAGTDIAIDAADIVLMKSRLTDVSAAIRLSRATLRNIHENLFWAFFYNIIGIPLAAGVWI
;
A
#
# COMPACT_ATOMS: atom_id res chain seq x y z
N SER A 1 -4.25 4.97 -28.51
CA SER A 1 -3.92 4.97 -29.95
C SER A 1 -3.65 6.40 -30.39
N GLY A 2 -2.68 6.57 -31.27
CA GLY A 2 -2.32 7.86 -31.87
C GLY A 2 -2.13 7.71 -33.37
N ILE A 3 -2.28 8.82 -34.10
CA ILE A 3 -2.03 8.88 -35.54
C ILE A 3 -0.77 9.73 -35.77
N ASN A 4 0.20 9.17 -36.49
CA ASN A 4 1.41 9.89 -36.90
C ASN A 4 1.51 9.82 -38.43
N GLY A 5 1.03 10.87 -39.10
CA GLY A 5 0.85 10.88 -40.56
C GLY A 5 -0.29 9.93 -40.98
N GLU A 6 0.00 9.03 -41.93
CA GLU A 6 -0.95 8.00 -42.38
C GLU A 6 -0.92 6.72 -41.49
N ASP A 7 -0.01 6.66 -40.52
CA ASP A 7 0.21 5.48 -39.66
C ASP A 7 -0.60 5.52 -38.39
N LYS A 8 -1.36 4.48 -38.12
CA LYS A 8 -2.07 4.26 -36.85
C LYS A 8 -1.16 3.49 -35.91
N ILE A 9 -0.80 4.11 -34.75
CA ILE A 9 -0.04 3.45 -33.69
C ILE A 9 -1.01 3.08 -32.56
N THR A 10 -1.02 1.82 -32.18
CA THR A 10 -1.82 1.30 -31.07
C THR A 10 -0.89 0.65 -30.06
N GLY A 11 -1.10 0.95 -28.78
CA GLY A 11 -0.35 0.35 -27.68
C GLY A 11 -1.22 0.08 -26.48
N GLY A 12 -0.89 -0.96 -25.72
CA GLY A 12 -1.65 -1.33 -24.53
C GLY A 12 -1.23 -2.66 -23.91
N SER A 13 -2.01 -3.08 -22.91
CA SER A 13 -1.81 -4.37 -22.23
C SER A 13 -1.99 -5.55 -23.20
N LEU A 14 -1.42 -6.71 -22.85
CA LEU A 14 -1.58 -7.94 -23.63
C LEU A 14 -3.05 -8.25 -23.93
N LYS A 15 -3.93 -8.16 -22.93
CA LYS A 15 -5.39 -8.39 -23.09
C LYS A 15 -6.03 -7.43 -24.11
N PHE A 16 -5.68 -6.15 -24.06
CA PHE A 16 -6.19 -5.15 -25.00
C PHE A 16 -5.67 -5.41 -26.43
N MET A 17 -4.37 -5.69 -26.55
CA MET A 17 -3.76 -5.89 -27.85
C MET A 17 -4.19 -7.19 -28.53
N SER A 18 -4.41 -8.28 -27.77
CA SER A 18 -4.93 -9.54 -28.32
C SER A 18 -6.33 -9.43 -28.92
N ASN A 19 -7.11 -8.44 -28.46
CA ASN A 19 -8.44 -8.14 -29.05
C ASN A 19 -8.36 -7.17 -30.25
N THR A 20 -7.22 -6.52 -30.45
CA THR A 20 -7.07 -5.44 -31.46
C THR A 20 -6.21 -5.88 -32.64
N VAL A 21 -5.17 -6.65 -32.39
CA VAL A 21 -4.21 -7.12 -33.42
C VAL A 21 -3.88 -8.60 -33.21
N ASN A 22 -3.41 -9.26 -34.26
CA ASN A 22 -2.93 -10.63 -34.15
C ASN A 22 -1.57 -10.65 -33.41
N VAL A 23 -1.56 -11.13 -32.16
CA VAL A 23 -0.34 -11.26 -31.35
C VAL A 23 0.24 -12.66 -31.57
N PRO A 24 1.50 -12.77 -32.08
CA PRO A 24 2.15 -14.07 -32.24
C PRO A 24 2.28 -14.80 -30.89
N LYS A 25 2.11 -16.14 -30.90
CA LYS A 25 2.20 -16.98 -29.69
C LYS A 25 3.51 -16.81 -28.92
N GLU A 26 4.63 -16.57 -29.61
CA GLU A 26 5.91 -16.31 -28.95
C GLU A 26 5.91 -15.01 -28.15
N MET A 27 5.30 -13.96 -28.71
CA MET A 27 5.19 -12.65 -28.03
C MET A 27 4.19 -12.73 -26.86
N ASP A 28 3.11 -13.47 -27.00
CA ASP A 28 2.17 -13.74 -25.93
C ASP A 28 2.87 -14.45 -24.75
N LYS A 29 3.61 -15.54 -25.05
CA LYS A 29 4.37 -16.27 -24.03
C LYS A 29 5.41 -15.40 -23.34
N LYS A 30 6.17 -14.62 -24.14
CA LYS A 30 7.18 -13.70 -23.60
C LYS A 30 6.58 -12.59 -22.73
N ALA A 31 5.42 -12.05 -23.10
CA ALA A 31 4.70 -11.09 -22.27
C ALA A 31 4.22 -11.71 -20.94
N GLN A 32 3.76 -12.96 -20.97
CA GLN A 32 3.37 -13.69 -19.77
C GLN A 32 4.57 -13.96 -18.84
N GLU A 33 5.69 -14.43 -19.39
CA GLU A 33 6.94 -14.64 -18.63
C GLU A 33 7.44 -13.35 -17.96
N LEU A 34 7.35 -12.22 -18.66
CA LEU A 34 7.73 -10.92 -18.12
C LEU A 34 6.78 -10.46 -16.99
N ALA A 35 5.47 -10.73 -17.15
CA ALA A 35 4.49 -10.44 -16.10
C ALA A 35 4.72 -11.30 -14.85
N GLU A 36 5.14 -12.57 -15.01
CA GLU A 36 5.51 -13.46 -13.89
C GLU A 36 6.75 -12.99 -13.13
N GLN A 37 7.61 -12.19 -13.78
CA GLN A 37 8.76 -11.52 -13.15
C GLN A 37 8.39 -10.20 -12.45
N GLY A 38 7.11 -9.85 -12.34
CA GLY A 38 6.67 -8.58 -11.75
C GLY A 38 6.78 -7.37 -12.66
N LYS A 39 6.96 -7.59 -13.97
CA LYS A 39 7.09 -6.52 -14.96
C LYS A 39 5.76 -6.31 -15.68
N THR A 40 5.48 -5.09 -16.14
CA THR A 40 4.29 -4.77 -16.94
C THR A 40 4.65 -4.70 -18.42
N PRO A 41 4.36 -5.72 -19.22
CA PRO A 41 4.60 -5.70 -20.66
C PRO A 41 3.51 -4.89 -21.36
N LEU A 42 3.92 -3.88 -22.11
CA LEU A 42 3.10 -3.10 -23.02
C LEU A 42 3.45 -3.45 -24.47
N LEU A 43 2.48 -3.90 -25.25
CA LEU A 43 2.65 -4.23 -26.65
C LEU A 43 2.31 -3.02 -27.51
N PHE A 44 3.06 -2.87 -28.59
CA PHE A 44 2.85 -1.79 -29.57
C PHE A 44 2.72 -2.35 -30.96
N ALA A 45 1.77 -1.80 -31.72
CA ALA A 45 1.52 -2.17 -33.11
C ALA A 45 1.40 -0.91 -33.98
N LYS A 46 1.79 -1.05 -35.24
CA LYS A 46 1.61 -0.08 -36.31
C LYS A 46 0.78 -0.71 -37.41
N ASN A 47 -0.35 -0.11 -37.79
CA ASN A 47 -1.25 -0.58 -38.85
C ASN A 47 -1.53 -2.09 -38.73
N ASP A 48 -1.96 -2.55 -37.53
CA ASP A 48 -2.26 -3.94 -37.20
C ASP A 48 -1.06 -4.91 -37.18
N LYS A 49 0.15 -4.44 -37.44
CA LYS A 49 1.38 -5.23 -37.32
C LYS A 49 2.06 -4.95 -35.99
N LEU A 50 2.25 -6.01 -35.17
CA LEU A 50 2.96 -5.90 -33.90
C LEU A 50 4.42 -5.46 -34.16
N LEU A 51 4.86 -4.40 -33.47
CA LEU A 51 6.23 -3.87 -33.52
C LEU A 51 7.10 -4.50 -32.43
N GLY A 52 6.54 -4.69 -31.21
CA GLY A 52 7.31 -5.23 -30.10
C GLY A 52 6.65 -5.01 -28.75
N ILE A 53 7.42 -5.30 -27.70
CA ILE A 53 7.04 -5.17 -26.30
C ILE A 53 7.96 -4.15 -25.63
N ILE A 54 7.39 -3.15 -24.98
CA ILE A 54 8.09 -2.29 -24.04
C ILE A 54 7.73 -2.80 -22.63
N VAL A 55 8.75 -2.98 -21.82
CA VAL A 55 8.57 -3.51 -20.46
C VAL A 55 8.75 -2.38 -19.47
N VAL A 56 7.71 -2.09 -18.74
CA VAL A 56 7.79 -1.19 -17.59
C VAL A 56 7.91 -2.07 -16.33
N ALA A 57 8.92 -1.81 -15.53
CA ALA A 57 9.11 -2.50 -14.25
C ALA A 57 9.10 -1.45 -13.15
N ASP A 58 8.15 -1.57 -12.24
CA ASP A 58 8.23 -0.89 -10.97
C ASP A 58 9.26 -1.62 -10.11
N VAL A 59 10.33 -0.91 -9.78
CA VAL A 59 11.34 -1.43 -8.88
C VAL A 59 10.84 -1.26 -7.46
N ILE A 60 10.65 -2.36 -6.76
CA ILE A 60 10.36 -2.30 -5.32
C ILE A 60 11.53 -1.57 -4.64
N LYS A 61 11.22 -0.55 -3.87
CA LYS A 61 12.23 0.13 -3.06
C LYS A 61 12.81 -0.88 -2.07
N GLU A 62 14.14 -0.95 -1.95
CA GLU A 62 14.83 -1.87 -1.04
C GLU A 62 14.27 -1.81 0.40
N GLU A 63 13.91 -0.62 0.83
CA GLU A 63 13.32 -0.37 2.15
C GLU A 63 11.91 -0.96 2.34
N SER A 64 11.20 -1.37 1.26
CA SER A 64 9.85 -1.93 1.38
C SER A 64 9.85 -3.28 2.10
N GLY A 65 10.78 -4.18 1.77
CA GLY A 65 10.93 -5.45 2.45
C GLY A 65 11.32 -5.29 3.93
N GLN A 66 12.17 -4.31 4.23
CA GLN A 66 12.53 -3.98 5.61
C GLN A 66 11.31 -3.47 6.39
N ALA A 67 10.52 -2.57 5.82
CA ALA A 67 9.31 -2.04 6.46
C ALA A 67 8.30 -3.14 6.76
N VAL A 68 8.06 -4.06 5.82
CA VAL A 68 7.18 -5.22 6.02
C VAL A 68 7.68 -6.09 7.16
N LYS A 69 8.97 -6.40 7.21
CA LYS A 69 9.57 -7.17 8.31
C LYS A 69 9.39 -6.47 9.66
N GLU A 70 9.65 -5.16 9.74
CA GLU A 70 9.45 -4.39 10.97
C GLU A 70 7.98 -4.41 11.44
N LEU A 71 7.01 -4.39 10.51
CA LEU A 71 5.59 -4.51 10.81
C LEU A 71 5.25 -5.92 11.34
N HIS A 72 5.80 -6.98 10.73
CA HIS A 72 5.65 -8.35 11.22
C HIS A 72 6.22 -8.54 12.63
N ASP A 73 7.40 -7.97 12.91
CA ASP A 73 8.02 -8.00 14.24
C ASP A 73 7.15 -7.30 15.31
N MET A 74 6.27 -6.40 14.89
CA MET A 74 5.26 -5.75 15.74
C MET A 74 3.92 -6.50 15.82
N GLY A 75 3.80 -7.67 15.18
CA GLY A 75 2.57 -8.48 15.12
C GLY A 75 1.50 -7.91 14.18
N VAL A 76 1.89 -7.09 13.20
CA VAL A 76 0.98 -6.49 12.22
C VAL A 76 0.99 -7.32 10.95
N ARG A 77 -0.20 -7.77 10.52
CA ARG A 77 -0.40 -8.41 9.21
C ARG A 77 -0.36 -7.34 8.12
N VAL A 78 0.36 -7.61 7.05
CA VAL A 78 0.55 -6.68 5.92
C VAL A 78 -0.18 -7.17 4.68
N VAL A 79 -1.12 -6.39 4.18
CA VAL A 79 -1.91 -6.67 2.98
C VAL A 79 -1.57 -5.64 1.91
N MET A 80 -1.18 -6.10 0.72
CA MET A 80 -0.97 -5.24 -0.45
C MET A 80 -2.26 -5.13 -1.25
N LEU A 81 -2.74 -3.90 -1.44
CA LEU A 81 -3.94 -3.58 -2.22
C LEU A 81 -3.54 -2.78 -3.46
N THR A 82 -3.81 -3.33 -4.66
CA THR A 82 -3.37 -2.72 -5.92
C THR A 82 -4.38 -2.89 -7.04
N GLY A 83 -4.38 -1.95 -8.00
CA GLY A 83 -5.11 -2.04 -9.26
C GLY A 83 -4.41 -2.88 -10.34
N ASP A 84 -3.17 -3.31 -10.10
CA ASP A 84 -2.39 -4.10 -11.05
C ASP A 84 -3.00 -5.48 -11.31
N ASN A 85 -2.56 -6.11 -12.40
CA ASN A 85 -2.95 -7.48 -12.68
C ASN A 85 -2.42 -8.46 -11.61
N GLU A 86 -3.14 -9.52 -11.38
CA GLU A 86 -2.89 -10.49 -10.30
C GLU A 86 -1.48 -11.12 -10.35
N ARG A 87 -0.95 -11.39 -11.55
CA ARG A 87 0.39 -12.00 -11.71
C ARG A 87 1.49 -11.05 -11.25
N THR A 88 1.47 -9.81 -11.74
CA THR A 88 2.42 -8.76 -11.36
C THR A 88 2.32 -8.46 -9.87
N ALA A 89 1.11 -8.27 -9.37
CA ALA A 89 0.87 -7.99 -7.96
C ALA A 89 1.39 -9.10 -7.04
N LYS A 90 1.14 -10.37 -7.36
CA LYS A 90 1.66 -11.51 -6.59
C LYS A 90 3.19 -11.62 -6.63
N ALA A 91 3.82 -11.28 -7.76
CA ALA A 91 5.27 -11.27 -7.86
C ALA A 91 5.88 -10.18 -6.95
N ILE A 92 5.32 -8.97 -7.01
CA ILE A 92 5.72 -7.83 -6.18
C ILE A 92 5.47 -8.13 -4.69
N GLY A 93 4.30 -8.66 -4.34
CA GLY A 93 3.96 -9.01 -2.96
C GLY A 93 4.90 -10.05 -2.35
N ARG A 94 5.29 -11.07 -3.12
CA ARG A 94 6.30 -12.05 -2.69
C ARG A 94 7.67 -11.42 -2.45
N GLN A 95 8.10 -10.51 -3.32
CA GLN A 95 9.37 -9.80 -3.15
C GLN A 95 9.36 -8.86 -1.94
N ALA A 96 8.24 -8.20 -1.69
CA ALA A 96 8.05 -7.33 -0.53
C ALA A 96 7.84 -8.12 0.78
N GLY A 97 7.44 -9.39 0.70
CA GLY A 97 7.19 -10.25 1.85
C GLY A 97 5.84 -10.00 2.54
N VAL A 98 4.83 -9.49 1.83
CA VAL A 98 3.51 -9.24 2.40
C VAL A 98 2.73 -10.55 2.60
N ASP A 99 1.80 -10.57 3.57
CA ASP A 99 1.01 -11.75 3.91
C ASP A 99 -0.09 -12.07 2.88
N GLU A 100 -0.64 -11.02 2.27
CA GLU A 100 -1.74 -11.16 1.31
C GLU A 100 -1.63 -10.09 0.23
N VAL A 101 -2.07 -10.46 -0.98
CA VAL A 101 -2.17 -9.56 -2.12
C VAL A 101 -3.59 -9.56 -2.66
N ILE A 102 -4.22 -8.39 -2.68
CA ILE A 102 -5.53 -8.15 -3.29
C ILE A 102 -5.31 -7.29 -4.53
N ALA A 103 -5.37 -7.92 -5.68
CA ALA A 103 -5.05 -7.34 -6.98
C ALA A 103 -6.29 -6.98 -7.80
N GLY A 104 -6.12 -6.15 -8.84
CA GLY A 104 -7.18 -5.80 -9.78
C GLY A 104 -8.30 -4.94 -9.18
N VAL A 105 -8.04 -4.27 -8.07
CA VAL A 105 -9.01 -3.44 -7.38
C VAL A 105 -9.05 -2.05 -8.00
N LEU A 106 -10.19 -1.70 -8.58
CA LEU A 106 -10.43 -0.35 -9.08
C LEU A 106 -10.45 0.67 -7.93
N PRO A 107 -10.17 1.96 -8.19
CA PRO A 107 -10.16 2.99 -7.16
C PRO A 107 -11.41 2.96 -6.26
N ASP A 108 -12.59 2.89 -6.85
CA ASP A 108 -13.88 2.84 -6.13
C ASP A 108 -14.08 1.54 -5.32
N GLY A 109 -13.35 0.48 -5.64
CA GLY A 109 -13.40 -0.81 -4.94
C GLY A 109 -12.54 -0.87 -3.69
N LYS A 110 -11.56 0.01 -3.55
CA LYS A 110 -10.60 -0.03 -2.42
C LYS A 110 -11.31 0.16 -1.07
N GLU A 111 -12.28 1.06 -1.00
CA GLU A 111 -13.09 1.27 0.22
C GLU A 111 -13.81 0.01 0.67
N ALA A 112 -14.42 -0.72 -0.27
CA ALA A 112 -15.14 -1.96 0.03
C ALA A 112 -14.20 -3.06 0.58
N VAL A 113 -12.95 -3.12 0.06
CA VAL A 113 -11.93 -4.04 0.59
C VAL A 113 -11.55 -3.68 2.02
N ILE A 114 -11.31 -2.40 2.31
CA ILE A 114 -11.01 -1.94 3.68
C ILE A 114 -12.15 -2.30 4.63
N ARG A 115 -13.40 -2.08 4.23
CA ARG A 115 -14.58 -2.44 5.03
C ARG A 115 -14.59 -3.94 5.39
N LYS A 116 -14.30 -4.80 4.41
CA LYS A 116 -14.23 -6.25 4.62
C LYS A 116 -13.08 -6.64 5.56
N LEU A 117 -11.91 -6.03 5.41
CA LEU A 117 -10.76 -6.29 6.28
C LEU A 117 -11.06 -5.90 7.74
N LYS A 118 -11.83 -4.83 7.96
CA LYS A 118 -12.25 -4.39 9.30
C LYS A 118 -13.13 -5.39 10.04
N GLU A 119 -13.78 -6.32 9.35
CA GLU A 119 -14.54 -7.40 9.99
C GLU A 119 -13.64 -8.38 10.76
N SER A 120 -12.37 -8.48 10.36
CA SER A 120 -11.38 -9.36 11.00
C SER A 120 -10.43 -8.67 11.98
N GLY A 121 -10.47 -7.34 12.09
CA GLY A 121 -9.62 -6.59 13.01
C GLY A 121 -9.49 -5.11 12.68
N LYS A 122 -8.64 -4.41 13.43
CA LYS A 122 -8.32 -3.01 13.16
C LYS A 122 -7.44 -2.87 11.92
N VAL A 123 -7.76 -1.90 11.06
CA VAL A 123 -7.08 -1.67 9.79
C VAL A 123 -6.47 -0.28 9.73
N ALA A 124 -5.18 -0.22 9.47
CA ALA A 124 -4.50 0.99 9.02
C ALA A 124 -4.35 0.94 7.49
N MET A 125 -4.81 1.97 6.79
CA MET A 125 -4.61 2.13 5.35
C MET A 125 -3.46 3.09 5.11
N VAL A 126 -2.52 2.69 4.24
CA VAL A 126 -1.41 3.54 3.80
C VAL A 126 -1.58 3.81 2.32
N GLY A 127 -1.57 5.08 1.92
CA GLY A 127 -1.73 5.49 0.54
C GLY A 127 -1.03 6.81 0.23
N ASP A 128 -0.84 7.13 -1.05
CA ASP A 128 -0.14 8.33 -1.51
C ASP A 128 -0.95 9.20 -2.48
N GLY A 129 -2.12 8.74 -2.90
CA GLY A 129 -2.87 9.33 -4.00
C GLY A 129 -4.32 9.70 -3.70
N ILE A 130 -4.88 10.54 -4.59
CA ILE A 130 -6.29 10.95 -4.60
C ILE A 130 -7.23 9.74 -4.61
N ASN A 131 -6.84 8.69 -5.34
CA ASN A 131 -7.62 7.47 -5.50
C ASN A 131 -7.71 6.64 -4.21
N ASP A 132 -6.89 6.93 -3.21
CA ASP A 132 -6.86 6.25 -1.93
C ASP A 132 -7.68 6.97 -0.84
N ALA A 133 -8.08 8.21 -1.07
CA ALA A 133 -8.81 9.02 -0.08
C ALA A 133 -10.06 8.33 0.51
N PRO A 134 -10.95 7.68 -0.26
CA PRO A 134 -12.08 6.95 0.30
C PRO A 134 -11.65 5.77 1.20
N ALA A 135 -10.57 5.08 0.84
CA ALA A 135 -10.03 3.96 1.61
C ALA A 135 -9.32 4.43 2.89
N LEU A 136 -8.57 5.55 2.81
CA LEU A 136 -7.93 6.20 3.96
C LEU A 136 -8.98 6.59 5.01
N THR A 137 -10.03 7.31 4.59
CA THR A 137 -11.13 7.72 5.48
C THR A 137 -11.89 6.53 6.07
N ARG A 138 -11.99 5.42 5.33
CA ARG A 138 -12.74 4.23 5.78
C ARG A 138 -11.98 3.39 6.79
N ALA A 139 -10.68 3.41 6.78
CA ALA A 139 -9.82 2.68 7.71
C ALA A 139 -10.05 3.09 9.17
N ASP A 140 -9.51 2.35 10.13
CA ASP A 140 -9.47 2.80 11.53
C ASP A 140 -8.38 3.86 11.72
N ILE A 141 -7.35 3.82 10.88
CA ILE A 141 -6.30 4.84 10.78
C ILE A 141 -5.92 4.98 9.31
N GLY A 142 -6.06 6.19 8.76
CA GLY A 142 -5.56 6.57 7.44
C GLY A 142 -4.17 7.19 7.56
N ILE A 143 -3.21 6.70 6.77
CA ILE A 143 -1.83 7.21 6.74
C ILE A 143 -1.48 7.62 5.32
N ALA A 144 -1.30 8.92 5.08
CA ALA A 144 -0.79 9.43 3.82
C ALA A 144 0.75 9.45 3.84
N ILE A 145 1.39 8.97 2.75
CA ILE A 145 2.85 8.96 2.61
C ILE A 145 3.31 9.85 1.45
N GLY A 146 4.46 10.52 1.65
CA GLY A 146 5.04 11.43 0.65
C GLY A 146 4.36 12.79 0.65
N ALA A 147 4.74 13.64 -0.29
CA ALA A 147 4.04 14.89 -0.58
C ALA A 147 2.72 14.56 -1.31
N GLY A 148 1.84 13.82 -0.63
CA GLY A 148 0.55 13.42 -1.17
C GLY A 148 -0.25 14.61 -1.66
N THR A 149 -1.23 14.36 -2.51
CA THR A 149 -2.16 15.40 -2.93
C THR A 149 -2.91 15.96 -1.71
N ASP A 150 -3.28 17.22 -1.74
CA ASP A 150 -4.04 17.87 -0.67
C ASP A 150 -5.24 17.02 -0.22
N ILE A 151 -5.91 16.35 -1.18
CA ILE A 151 -7.04 15.46 -0.91
C ILE A 151 -6.66 14.23 -0.08
N ALA A 152 -5.49 13.63 -0.32
CA ALA A 152 -5.02 12.49 0.47
C ALA A 152 -4.59 12.92 1.87
N ILE A 153 -4.03 14.12 1.98
CA ILE A 153 -3.66 14.74 3.26
C ILE A 153 -4.91 15.00 4.10
N ASP A 154 -5.96 15.57 3.51
CA ASP A 154 -7.22 15.86 4.21
C ASP A 154 -7.99 14.58 4.62
N ALA A 155 -7.78 13.47 3.90
CA ALA A 155 -8.43 12.20 4.18
C ALA A 155 -7.69 11.32 5.21
N ALA A 156 -6.46 11.68 5.60
CA ALA A 156 -5.61 10.88 6.46
C ALA A 156 -5.54 11.42 7.89
N ASP A 157 -5.47 10.50 8.86
CA ASP A 157 -5.23 10.84 10.27
C ASP A 157 -3.76 11.18 10.54
N ILE A 158 -2.86 10.59 9.75
CA ILE A 158 -1.40 10.77 9.87
C ILE A 158 -0.82 11.07 8.49
N VAL A 159 0.02 12.09 8.42
CA VAL A 159 0.74 12.45 7.20
C VAL A 159 2.24 12.28 7.41
N LEU A 160 2.86 11.40 6.62
CA LEU A 160 4.29 11.15 6.62
C LEU A 160 4.92 11.88 5.42
N MET A 161 5.75 12.87 5.70
CA MET A 161 6.31 13.77 4.68
C MET A 161 7.23 13.10 3.67
N LYS A 162 7.80 11.95 4.02
CA LYS A 162 8.67 11.17 3.14
C LYS A 162 7.92 9.98 2.57
N SER A 163 8.16 9.68 1.29
CA SER A 163 7.56 8.52 0.60
C SER A 163 8.32 7.22 0.93
N ARG A 164 8.41 6.88 2.23
CA ARG A 164 9.09 5.68 2.73
C ARG A 164 8.18 4.87 3.64
N LEU A 165 8.03 3.58 3.33
CA LEU A 165 7.24 2.67 4.16
C LEU A 165 7.84 2.42 5.55
N THR A 166 9.15 2.57 5.70
CA THR A 166 9.83 2.51 7.02
C THR A 166 9.38 3.61 7.97
N ASP A 167 8.90 4.74 7.47
CA ASP A 167 8.37 5.80 8.32
C ASP A 167 7.00 5.40 8.93
N VAL A 168 6.24 4.50 8.27
CA VAL A 168 5.01 3.91 8.83
C VAL A 168 5.33 3.06 10.05
N SER A 169 6.30 2.15 9.94
CA SER A 169 6.74 1.31 11.08
C SER A 169 7.29 2.17 12.23
N ALA A 170 8.01 3.23 11.90
CA ALA A 170 8.52 4.18 12.90
C ALA A 170 7.39 4.94 13.62
N ALA A 171 6.36 5.38 12.90
CA ALA A 171 5.19 6.05 13.48
C ALA A 171 4.42 5.13 14.45
N ILE A 172 4.23 3.86 14.09
CA ILE A 172 3.60 2.87 14.97
C ILE A 172 4.44 2.63 16.23
N ARG A 173 5.77 2.50 16.11
CA ARG A 173 6.67 2.36 17.28
C ARG A 173 6.60 3.59 18.20
N LEU A 174 6.64 4.78 17.62
CA LEU A 174 6.53 6.03 18.37
C LEU A 174 5.20 6.09 19.13
N SER A 175 4.08 5.80 18.48
CA SER A 175 2.77 5.78 19.11
C SER A 175 2.71 4.80 20.29
N ARG A 176 3.21 3.56 20.12
CA ARG A 176 3.27 2.56 21.19
C ARG A 176 4.16 3.01 22.36
N ALA A 177 5.30 3.62 22.08
CA ALA A 177 6.20 4.14 23.10
C ALA A 177 5.56 5.31 23.89
N THR A 178 4.87 6.20 23.19
CA THR A 178 4.15 7.33 23.79
C THR A 178 3.03 6.84 24.71
N LEU A 179 2.21 5.87 24.25
CA LEU A 179 1.15 5.27 25.07
C LEU A 179 1.71 4.60 26.33
N ARG A 180 2.82 3.86 26.21
CA ARG A 180 3.49 3.25 27.37
C ARG A 180 3.90 4.33 28.37
N ASN A 181 4.54 5.38 27.92
CA ASN A 181 4.99 6.49 28.75
C ASN A 181 3.80 7.19 29.45
N ILE A 182 2.69 7.38 28.74
CA ILE A 182 1.46 7.92 29.35
C ILE A 182 0.94 6.99 30.46
N HIS A 183 0.87 5.68 30.23
CA HIS A 183 0.42 4.72 31.22
C HIS A 183 1.35 4.68 32.44
N GLU A 184 2.66 4.71 32.25
CA GLU A 184 3.65 4.76 33.33
C GLU A 184 3.48 6.04 34.17
N ASN A 185 3.37 7.20 33.52
CA ASN A 185 3.16 8.46 34.22
C ASN A 185 1.84 8.48 35.00
N LEU A 186 0.77 7.96 34.41
CA LEU A 186 -0.54 7.87 35.06
C LEU A 186 -0.50 6.92 36.26
N PHE A 187 0.17 5.76 36.14
CA PHE A 187 0.38 4.82 37.22
C PHE A 187 1.09 5.49 38.41
N TRP A 188 2.20 6.18 38.16
CA TRP A 188 2.93 6.87 39.23
C TRP A 188 2.13 8.00 39.87
N ALA A 189 1.36 8.74 39.08
CA ALA A 189 0.49 9.79 39.59
C ALA A 189 -0.59 9.23 40.53
N PHE A 190 -1.23 8.12 40.16
CA PHE A 190 -2.20 7.47 41.04
C PHE A 190 -1.56 6.82 42.26
N PHE A 191 -0.44 6.11 42.08
CA PHE A 191 0.28 5.45 43.16
C PHE A 191 0.71 6.43 44.25
N TYR A 192 1.29 7.55 43.85
CA TYR A 192 1.68 8.63 44.77
C TYR A 192 0.48 9.17 45.54
N ASN A 193 -0.64 9.42 44.88
CA ASN A 193 -1.83 9.95 45.56
C ASN A 193 -2.49 8.91 46.51
N ILE A 194 -2.50 7.63 46.13
CA ILE A 194 -3.04 6.55 47.00
C ILE A 194 -2.25 6.44 48.29
N ILE A 195 -0.95 6.68 48.30
CA ILE A 195 -0.11 6.66 49.49
C ILE A 195 -0.13 8.02 50.20
N GLY A 196 0.02 9.10 49.48
CA GLY A 196 0.17 10.45 50.04
C GLY A 196 -1.08 10.98 50.72
N ILE A 197 -2.27 10.71 50.17
CA ILE A 197 -3.53 11.19 50.74
C ILE A 197 -3.84 10.55 52.13
N PRO A 198 -3.75 9.24 52.33
CA PRO A 198 -3.94 8.62 53.64
C PRO A 198 -2.92 9.07 54.68
N LEU A 199 -1.65 9.22 54.26
CA LEU A 199 -0.60 9.76 55.13
C LEU A 199 -0.91 11.17 55.60
N ALA A 200 -1.31 12.04 54.67
CA ALA A 200 -1.67 13.43 54.98
C ALA A 200 -2.95 13.51 55.84
N ALA A 201 -3.85 12.56 55.68
CA ALA A 201 -5.08 12.44 56.50
C ALA A 201 -4.85 11.85 57.90
N GLY A 202 -3.60 11.47 58.26
CA GLY A 202 -3.27 10.96 59.58
C GLY A 202 -3.73 9.50 59.84
N VAL A 203 -3.95 8.71 58.80
CA VAL A 203 -4.42 7.32 58.94
C VAL A 203 -3.43 6.41 59.69
N TRP A 204 -2.19 6.85 59.84
CA TRP A 204 -1.11 6.10 60.52
C TRP A 204 -0.59 6.77 61.81
N ILE A 205 -1.29 7.76 62.33
CA ILE A 205 -0.95 8.48 63.58
C ILE A 205 -1.88 8.04 64.71
#